data_30bf8781b710cef54d3c767326681794
#
_entry.id   30bf8781b710cef54d3c767326681794
#
_cell.length_a   1.000
_cell.length_b   1.000
_cell.length_c   1.000
_cell.angle_alpha   90.00
_cell.angle_beta   90.00
_cell.angle_gamma   90.00
#
_symmetry.space_group_name_H-M   'P 1'
#
loop_
_entity.id
_entity.type
_entity.pdbx_description
1 polymer ?
#
loop_
_entity_poly.entity_id
_entity_poly.type
_entity_poly.pdbx_seq_one_letter_code
_entity_poly.pdbx_strand_id
1 'polypeptide(L)' 'MIETVIALLMIVDHEIKEHRIQPNMSECLRGKRVANRIASPSTEYRCIISKAETEIYMGEKSIKKLILDDKSK' A
#
# COMPACT_ATOMS: atom_id res chain seq x y z
N MET A 1 9.05 13.61 4.35
CA MET A 1 7.96 14.44 3.79
C MET A 1 6.64 13.67 3.93
N ILE A 2 5.60 14.35 4.37
CA ILE A 2 4.28 13.70 4.52
C ILE A 2 3.40 14.12 3.36
N GLU A 3 2.84 13.14 2.66
CA GLU A 3 1.95 13.40 1.53
C GLU A 3 0.88 12.33 1.43
N THR A 4 -0.18 12.64 0.71
CA THR A 4 -1.24 11.68 0.44
C THR A 4 -0.83 10.81 -0.72
N VAL A 5 -0.89 9.51 -0.53
CA VAL A 5 -0.49 8.53 -1.54
C VAL A 5 -1.56 7.47 -1.72
N ILE A 6 -1.52 6.83 -2.87
CA ILE A 6 -2.30 5.62 -3.12
C ILE A 6 -1.34 4.46 -2.91
N ALA A 7 -1.70 3.57 -2.00
CA ALA A 7 -0.80 2.49 -1.62
C ALA A 7 -1.46 1.13 -1.81
N LEU A 8 -0.67 0.19 -2.30
CA LEU A 8 -1.06 -1.22 -2.35
C LEU A 8 -0.45 -1.91 -1.14
N LEU A 9 -1.30 -2.47 -0.30
CA LEU A 9 -0.87 -3.14 0.93
C LEU A 9 -0.90 -4.65 0.74
N MET A 10 0.15 -5.31 1.23
CA MET A 10 0.15 -6.76 1.37
C MET A 10 -0.06 -7.09 2.84
N ILE A 11 -1.16 -7.75 3.13
CA ILE A 11 -1.56 -8.09 4.49
C ILE A 11 -1.49 -9.59 4.66
N VAL A 12 -0.73 -10.04 5.64
CA VAL A 12 -0.59 -11.47 5.95
C VAL A 12 -1.00 -11.67 7.41
N ASP A 13 -1.96 -12.57 7.62
CA ASP A 13 -2.49 -12.87 8.96
C ASP A 13 -2.91 -11.60 9.70
N HIS A 14 -3.62 -10.71 8.98
CA HIS A 14 -4.14 -9.45 9.52
C HIS A 14 -3.08 -8.40 9.85
N GLU A 15 -1.85 -8.61 9.40
CA GLU A 15 -0.78 -7.65 9.59
C GLU A 15 -0.27 -7.13 8.25
N ILE A 16 -0.01 -5.83 8.17
CA ILE A 16 0.56 -5.23 6.97
C ILE A 16 2.04 -5.58 6.90
N LYS A 17 2.42 -6.35 5.88
CA LYS A 17 3.81 -6.78 5.69
C LYS A 17 4.55 -5.92 4.67
N GLU A 18 3.84 -5.37 3.70
CA GLU A 18 4.43 -4.52 2.67
C GLU A 18 3.46 -3.43 2.27
N HIS A 19 4.00 -2.33 1.80
CA HIS A 19 3.22 -1.28 1.19
C HIS A 19 4.01 -0.67 0.05
N ARG A 20 3.32 -0.37 -1.05
CA ARG A 20 3.93 0.22 -2.24
C ARG A 20 3.11 1.39 -2.72
N ILE A 21 3.80 2.46 -3.12
CA ILE A 21 3.14 3.62 -3.70
C ILE A 21 2.76 3.28 -5.14
N GLN A 22 1.51 3.58 -5.49
CA GLN A 22 1.00 3.40 -6.83
C GLN A 22 0.72 4.76 -7.47
N PRO A 23 0.87 4.89 -8.79
CA PRO A 23 0.69 6.19 -9.46
C PRO A 23 -0.76 6.66 -9.46
N ASN A 24 -1.70 5.73 -9.46
CA ASN A 24 -3.13 6.06 -9.41
C ASN A 24 -3.92 4.84 -8.96
N MET A 25 -5.21 5.04 -8.70
CA MET A 25 -6.05 3.97 -8.19
C MET A 25 -6.25 2.84 -9.22
N SER A 26 -6.32 3.17 -10.51
CA SER A 26 -6.46 2.17 -11.55
C SER A 26 -5.31 1.18 -11.55
N GLU A 27 -4.09 1.69 -11.44
CA GLU A 27 -2.90 0.85 -11.38
C GLU A 27 -2.86 0.03 -10.09
N CYS A 28 -3.29 0.63 -8.99
CA CYS A 28 -3.36 -0.07 -7.71
C CYS A 28 -4.33 -1.24 -7.79
N LEU A 29 -5.51 -1.02 -8.33
CA LEU A 29 -6.52 -2.07 -8.45
C LEU A 29 -6.09 -3.17 -9.41
N ARG A 30 -5.37 -2.81 -10.48
CA ARG A 30 -4.83 -3.81 -11.40
C ARG A 30 -3.81 -4.69 -10.68
N GLY A 31 -2.88 -4.08 -9.95
CA GLY A 31 -1.88 -4.81 -9.19
C GLY A 31 -2.52 -5.71 -8.13
N LYS A 32 -3.53 -5.18 -7.45
CA LYS A 32 -4.27 -5.95 -6.45
C LYS A 32 -4.91 -7.18 -7.07
N ARG A 33 -5.54 -7.03 -8.24
CA ARG A 33 -6.22 -8.13 -8.90
C ARG A 33 -5.24 -9.23 -9.31
N VAL A 34 -4.12 -8.82 -9.90
CA VAL A 34 -3.09 -9.78 -10.32
C VAL A 34 -2.50 -10.49 -9.10
N ALA A 35 -2.17 -9.73 -8.06
CA ALA A 35 -1.57 -10.30 -6.86
C ALA A 35 -2.50 -11.28 -6.16
N ASN A 36 -3.79 -10.96 -6.09
CA ASN A 36 -4.77 -11.83 -5.44
C ASN A 36 -4.98 -13.15 -6.15
N ARG A 37 -4.67 -13.24 -7.44
CA ARG A 37 -4.78 -14.50 -8.18
C ARG A 37 -3.79 -15.55 -7.69
N ILE A 38 -2.64 -15.11 -7.20
CA ILE A 38 -1.56 -16.02 -6.82
C ILE A 38 -1.31 -15.99 -5.32
N ALA A 39 -2.08 -15.19 -4.58
CA ALA A 39 -1.90 -15.08 -3.14
C ALA A 39 -2.40 -16.31 -2.42
N SER A 40 -1.75 -16.63 -1.28
CA SER A 40 -2.23 -17.69 -0.42
C SER A 40 -3.50 -17.23 0.32
N PRO A 41 -4.29 -18.16 0.89
CA PRO A 41 -5.50 -17.78 1.61
C PRO A 41 -5.28 -16.82 2.78
N SER A 42 -4.09 -16.83 3.37
CA SER A 42 -3.77 -15.95 4.50
C SER A 42 -3.26 -14.58 4.06
N THR A 43 -3.07 -14.37 2.76
CA THR A 43 -2.54 -13.12 2.22
C THR A 43 -3.64 -12.34 1.52
N GLU A 44 -3.73 -11.06 1.85
CA GLU A 44 -4.73 -10.16 1.26
C GLU A 44 -4.03 -8.93 0.72
N TYR A 45 -4.52 -8.42 -0.40
CA TYR A 45 -4.01 -7.16 -0.97
C TYR A 45 -5.12 -6.13 -0.95
N ARG A 46 -4.77 -4.92 -0.54
CA ARG A 46 -5.72 -3.81 -0.48
C ARG A 46 -5.14 -2.55 -1.07
N CYS A 47 -6.00 -1.75 -1.70
CA CYS A 47 -5.65 -0.43 -2.17
C CYS A 47 -6.25 0.59 -1.23
N ILE A 48 -5.42 1.53 -0.75
CA ILE A 48 -5.88 2.58 0.13
C ILE A 48 -5.37 3.94 -0.35
N ILE A 49 -6.06 4.99 0.07
CA ILE A 49 -5.59 6.35 -0.06
C ILE A 49 -5.30 6.81 1.36
N SER A 50 -4.05 7.18 1.62
CA SER A 50 -3.65 7.53 2.98
C SER A 50 -2.48 8.49 2.95
N LYS A 51 -2.25 9.14 4.08
CA LYS A 51 -1.04 9.93 4.26
C LYS A 51 0.11 9.02 4.61
N ALA A 52 1.28 9.35 4.11
CA ALA A 52 2.47 8.58 4.39
C ALA A 52 3.67 9.50 4.49
N GLU A 53 4.60 9.16 5.37
CA GLU A 53 5.90 9.81 5.37
C GLU A 53 6.72 9.13 4.31
N THR A 54 7.17 9.89 3.32
CA THR A 54 7.88 9.35 2.17
C THR A 54 9.31 9.86 2.14
N GLU A 55 10.16 9.11 1.45
CA GLU A 55 11.55 9.52 1.25
C GLU A 55 12.01 9.03 -0.12
N ILE A 56 13.08 9.66 -0.63
CA ILE A 56 13.69 9.21 -1.86
C ILE A 56 14.82 8.26 -1.47
N TYR A 57 14.75 7.04 -1.96
CA TYR A 57 15.77 6.04 -1.71
C TYR A 57 16.24 5.46 -3.04
N MET A 58 17.52 5.58 -3.32
CA MET A 58 18.13 5.13 -4.58
C MET A 58 17.40 5.65 -5.81
N GLY A 59 16.99 6.93 -5.74
CA GLY A 59 16.32 7.59 -6.85
C GLY A 59 14.83 7.33 -6.96
N GLU A 60 14.28 6.52 -6.07
CA GLU A 60 12.85 6.21 -6.10
C GLU A 60 12.17 6.64 -4.81
N LYS A 61 10.93 7.11 -4.95
CA LYS A 61 10.13 7.46 -3.79
C LYS A 61 9.62 6.19 -3.11
N SER A 62 9.81 6.11 -1.82
CA SER A 62 9.32 4.99 -1.04
C SER A 62 8.62 5.48 0.23
N ILE A 63 7.81 4.63 0.81
CA ILE A 63 7.12 4.94 2.05
C ILE A 63 8.04 4.60 3.21
N LYS A 64 8.42 5.63 3.96
CA LYS A 64 9.19 5.44 5.18
C LYS A 64 8.28 5.00 6.31
N LYS A 65 7.10 5.60 6.40
CA LYS A 65 6.12 5.28 7.42
C LYS A 65 4.73 5.57 6.89
N LEU A 66 3.84 4.62 7.03
CA LEU A 66 2.46 4.79 6.62
C LEU A 66 1.66 5.37 7.78
N ILE A 67 1.00 6.50 7.52
CA ILE A 67 0.18 7.17 8.52
C ILE A 67 -1.27 6.84 8.18
N LEU A 68 -1.81 5.85 8.87
CA LEU A 68 -3.18 5.42 8.63
C LEU A 68 -4.15 6.33 9.36
N ASP A 69 -5.26 6.62 8.73
CA ASP A 69 -6.33 7.39 9.33
C ASP A 69 -7.25 6.41 10.08
N ASP A 70 -7.29 6.54 11.39
CA ASP A 70 -8.02 5.62 12.24
C ASP A 70 -9.47 6.01 12.46
N LYS A 71 -9.98 6.97 11.73
CA LYS A 71 -11.34 7.43 11.95
C LYS A 71 -12.39 6.36 11.70
N SER A 72 -12.03 5.36 10.94
CA SER A 72 -12.94 4.26 10.64
C SER A 72 -13.15 3.30 11.78
N LYS A 73 -12.39 3.45 12.82
CA LYS A 73 -12.50 2.57 13.98
C LYS A 73 -13.63 2.94 14.89
#